data_a2bd8d6db641f461db13c5ee4894539e
#
_entry.id   a2bd8d6db641f461db13c5ee4894539e
#
_cell.length_a   1.000
_cell.length_b   1.000
_cell.length_c   1.000
_cell.angle_alpha   90.00
_cell.angle_beta   90.00
_cell.angle_gamma   90.00
#
_symmetry.space_group_name_H-M   'P 1'
#
loop_
_entity.id
_entity.type
_entity.pdbx_description
1 polymer ?
#
loop_
_entity_poly.entity_id
_entity_poly.type
_entity_poly.pdbx_seq_one_letter_code
_entity_poly.pdbx_strand_id
1 'polypeptide(L)'
;MNRLLGIFSKSERCPLLKAAQGATAKKYAAFKILLSHNHAALDAIADMERLYYSGNPFSLTSVRIKYEELLEAVTGVIYALETLSGNDYSVLSKTASGIDGELFNDFNPKCALPAGNLVIGLEDITDDMYRMVGAKAANLASINSGLGLTVPPGFVITSLAFERFLQINRLLKPLKDELSQVTSESIEAIERAGDRLRSMILNAPVPPEIQKEIVTAYSALEAAAGKGVRIAMRSSAVGEDTEAAFAGQYDTVLNVTGETIMDAYKTVLASKYSARAIAYRLHYGLDDRETPMCVLGIVMIDSKAS
;
A
#
# COMPACT_ATOMS: atom_id res chain seq x y z
N MET A 1 -19.79 23.84 83.39
CA MET A 1 -19.74 22.66 82.54
C MET A 1 -19.98 23.16 81.10
N ASN A 2 -18.98 23.69 80.41
CA ASN A 2 -18.99 24.11 79.00
C ASN A 2 -17.66 24.78 78.68
N ARG A 3 -16.58 24.02 78.56
CA ARG A 3 -15.32 24.47 78.03
C ARG A 3 -14.48 23.25 77.54
N LEU A 4 -14.95 22.56 76.50
CA LEU A 4 -14.14 21.53 75.83
C LEU A 4 -14.65 21.25 74.39
N LEU A 5 -15.16 22.24 73.68
CA LEU A 5 -15.60 22.11 72.26
C LEU A 5 -14.99 23.19 71.37
N GLY A 6 -13.71 23.51 71.54
CA GLY A 6 -13.09 24.59 70.79
C GLY A 6 -11.69 24.27 70.26
N ILE A 7 -11.31 22.99 70.00
CA ILE A 7 -9.96 22.63 69.52
C ILE A 7 -10.01 21.75 68.23
N PHE A 8 -10.96 22.03 67.37
CA PHE A 8 -10.88 21.57 65.97
C PHE A 8 -11.18 22.75 65.05
N SER A 9 -10.46 23.87 65.25
CA SER A 9 -10.38 24.91 64.24
C SER A 9 -9.31 24.55 63.23
N LYS A 10 -9.72 24.41 62.00
CA LYS A 10 -8.98 24.48 60.73
C LYS A 10 -7.47 24.37 60.89
N SER A 11 -6.98 23.14 60.91
CA SER A 11 -5.59 22.87 60.62
C SER A 11 -5.30 23.46 59.22
N GLU A 12 -4.61 24.59 59.18
CA GLU A 12 -3.85 25.03 58.02
C GLU A 12 -2.91 23.87 57.69
N ARG A 13 -3.28 23.06 56.69
CA ARG A 13 -2.44 21.93 56.26
C ARG A 13 -1.09 22.51 55.89
N CYS A 14 -0.06 22.12 56.65
CA CYS A 14 1.33 22.51 56.44
C CYS A 14 1.67 22.55 54.93
N PRO A 15 2.32 23.60 54.44
CA PRO A 15 2.71 23.70 53.01
C PRO A 15 3.42 22.47 52.51
N LEU A 16 4.21 21.78 53.37
CA LEU A 16 4.91 20.51 53.09
C LEU A 16 3.94 19.35 52.82
N LEU A 17 2.83 19.28 53.56
CA LEU A 17 1.79 18.26 53.36
C LEU A 17 1.02 18.49 52.06
N LYS A 18 0.73 19.74 51.70
CA LYS A 18 0.12 20.07 50.39
C LYS A 18 1.08 19.77 49.22
N ALA A 19 2.38 20.06 49.38
CA ALA A 19 3.38 19.74 48.41
C ALA A 19 3.56 18.22 48.23
N ALA A 20 3.60 17.47 49.33
CA ALA A 20 3.67 16.00 49.31
C ALA A 20 2.43 15.36 48.67
N GLN A 21 1.22 15.87 48.95
CA GLN A 21 -0.01 15.42 48.31
C GLN A 21 -0.01 15.71 46.81
N GLY A 22 0.50 16.89 46.40
CA GLY A 22 0.64 17.24 44.99
C GLY A 22 1.64 16.34 44.26
N ALA A 23 2.78 16.00 44.88
CA ALA A 23 3.78 15.09 44.32
C ALA A 23 3.22 13.64 44.18
N THR A 24 2.50 13.17 45.20
CA THR A 24 1.85 11.85 45.17
C THR A 24 0.76 11.77 44.09
N ALA A 25 -0.04 12.82 43.96
CA ALA A 25 -1.07 12.90 42.91
C ALA A 25 -0.47 12.88 41.50
N LYS A 26 0.65 13.60 41.28
CA LYS A 26 1.39 13.56 40.00
C LYS A 26 1.96 12.16 39.70
N LYS A 27 2.56 11.51 40.67
CA LYS A 27 3.07 10.13 40.52
C LYS A 27 1.93 9.15 40.22
N TYR A 28 0.80 9.28 40.88
CA TYR A 28 -0.36 8.42 40.61
C TYR A 28 -0.93 8.64 39.22
N ALA A 29 -1.01 9.90 38.76
CA ALA A 29 -1.41 10.20 37.39
C ALA A 29 -0.44 9.59 36.34
N ALA A 30 0.88 9.75 36.57
CA ALA A 30 1.89 9.16 35.69
C ALA A 30 1.83 7.63 35.69
N PHE A 31 1.55 6.99 36.84
CA PHE A 31 1.37 5.54 36.90
C PHE A 31 0.17 5.07 36.08
N LYS A 32 -0.96 5.80 36.13
CA LYS A 32 -2.13 5.49 35.27
C LYS A 32 -1.80 5.61 33.78
N ILE A 33 -1.07 6.66 33.40
CA ILE A 33 -0.61 6.88 32.04
C ILE A 33 0.28 5.73 31.60
N LEU A 34 1.24 5.33 32.43
CA LEU A 34 2.12 4.19 32.16
C LEU A 34 1.33 2.91 31.88
N LEU A 35 0.36 2.58 32.74
CA LEU A 35 -0.48 1.40 32.56
C LEU A 35 -1.31 1.47 31.27
N SER A 36 -1.89 2.64 30.96
CA SER A 36 -2.66 2.83 29.73
C SER A 36 -1.82 2.61 28.48
N HIS A 37 -0.62 3.22 28.40
CA HIS A 37 0.27 3.05 27.26
C HIS A 37 0.85 1.62 27.19
N ASN A 38 1.12 0.98 28.35
CA ASN A 38 1.56 -0.42 28.36
C ASN A 38 0.47 -1.34 27.76
N HIS A 39 -0.83 -1.13 28.08
CA HIS A 39 -1.90 -1.89 27.45
C HIS A 39 -1.96 -1.63 25.97
N ALA A 40 -1.92 -0.36 25.54
CA ALA A 40 -1.93 -0.02 24.13
C ALA A 40 -0.76 -0.66 23.35
N ALA A 41 0.44 -0.70 23.95
CA ALA A 41 1.59 -1.37 23.34
C ALA A 41 1.36 -2.89 23.19
N LEU A 42 0.84 -3.55 24.21
CA LEU A 42 0.53 -4.98 24.17
C LEU A 42 -0.58 -5.30 23.16
N ASP A 43 -1.60 -4.46 23.06
CA ASP A 43 -2.68 -4.61 22.08
C ASP A 43 -2.14 -4.47 20.64
N ALA A 44 -1.28 -3.47 20.39
CA ALA A 44 -0.66 -3.30 19.08
C ALA A 44 0.24 -4.49 18.70
N ILE A 45 1.00 -5.06 19.65
CA ILE A 45 1.80 -6.28 19.44
C ILE A 45 0.88 -7.46 19.10
N ALA A 46 -0.19 -7.68 19.88
CA ALA A 46 -1.13 -8.76 19.64
C ALA A 46 -1.86 -8.62 18.29
N ASP A 47 -2.13 -7.39 17.84
CA ASP A 47 -2.69 -7.12 16.51
C ASP A 47 -1.70 -7.50 15.41
N MET A 48 -0.42 -7.13 15.54
CA MET A 48 0.62 -7.52 14.58
C MET A 48 0.84 -9.04 14.55
N GLU A 49 0.84 -9.72 15.70
CA GLU A 49 0.91 -11.18 15.77
C GLU A 49 -0.30 -11.83 15.07
N ARG A 50 -1.51 -11.30 15.27
CA ARG A 50 -2.71 -11.77 14.56
C ARG A 50 -2.57 -11.61 13.05
N LEU A 51 -2.07 -10.48 12.57
CA LEU A 51 -1.81 -10.28 11.14
C LEU A 51 -0.82 -11.33 10.60
N TYR A 52 0.28 -11.57 11.32
CA TYR A 52 1.32 -12.51 10.90
C TYR A 52 0.85 -13.97 10.90
N TYR A 53 0.14 -14.41 11.96
CA TYR A 53 -0.26 -15.82 12.12
C TYR A 53 -1.63 -16.14 11.53
N SER A 54 -2.40 -15.18 11.05
CA SER A 54 -3.74 -15.44 10.48
C SER A 54 -3.71 -16.23 9.17
N GLY A 55 -2.58 -16.25 8.48
CA GLY A 55 -2.48 -16.78 7.11
C GLY A 55 -3.17 -15.92 6.06
N ASN A 56 -3.84 -14.85 6.48
CA ASN A 56 -4.47 -13.90 5.56
C ASN A 56 -3.43 -12.92 4.99
N PRO A 57 -3.56 -12.51 3.73
CA PRO A 57 -2.70 -11.49 3.17
C PRO A 57 -2.89 -10.17 3.93
N PHE A 58 -1.79 -9.52 4.25
CA PHE A 58 -1.78 -8.20 4.87
C PHE A 58 -0.90 -7.23 4.10
N SER A 59 -1.23 -5.94 4.16
CA SER A 59 -0.45 -4.90 3.51
C SER A 59 0.68 -4.40 4.42
N LEU A 60 1.77 -3.93 3.81
CA LEU A 60 2.84 -3.25 4.56
C LEU A 60 2.29 -2.00 5.28
N THR A 61 1.30 -1.34 4.68
CA THR A 61 0.62 -0.18 5.26
C THR A 61 -0.12 -0.54 6.55
N SER A 62 -0.83 -1.69 6.60
CA SER A 62 -1.51 -2.12 7.83
C SER A 62 -0.52 -2.45 8.95
N VAL A 63 0.62 -3.06 8.63
CA VAL A 63 1.70 -3.29 9.60
C VAL A 63 2.28 -1.96 10.09
N ARG A 64 2.50 -1.00 9.18
CA ARG A 64 3.04 0.32 9.53
C ARG A 64 2.11 1.08 10.48
N ILE A 65 0.80 1.06 10.25
CA ILE A 65 -0.17 1.71 11.15
C ILE A 65 -0.05 1.12 12.56
N LYS A 66 -0.01 -0.20 12.69
CA LYS A 66 0.14 -0.86 13.99
C LYS A 66 1.49 -0.61 14.65
N TYR A 67 2.53 -0.47 13.86
CA TYR A 67 3.85 -0.06 14.35
C TYR A 67 3.85 1.39 14.87
N GLU A 68 3.21 2.32 14.17
CA GLU A 68 3.08 3.71 14.61
C GLU A 68 2.30 3.80 15.94
N GLU A 69 1.21 3.03 16.11
CA GLU A 69 0.48 2.89 17.38
C GLU A 69 1.39 2.35 18.51
N LEU A 70 2.21 1.34 18.21
CA LEU A 70 3.17 0.77 19.15
C LEU A 70 4.24 1.80 19.56
N LEU A 71 4.80 2.53 18.61
CA LEU A 71 5.83 3.53 18.84
C LEU A 71 5.30 4.68 19.72
N GLU A 72 4.09 5.16 19.48
CA GLU A 72 3.42 6.15 20.31
C GLU A 72 3.23 5.63 21.74
N ALA A 73 2.76 4.40 21.89
CA ALA A 73 2.55 3.77 23.19
C ALA A 73 3.88 3.59 23.96
N VAL A 74 4.94 3.11 23.31
CA VAL A 74 6.28 2.98 23.90
C VAL A 74 6.83 4.33 24.35
N THR A 75 6.69 5.36 23.55
CA THR A 75 7.11 6.73 23.89
C THR A 75 6.35 7.24 25.13
N GLY A 76 5.05 6.98 25.20
CA GLY A 76 4.22 7.31 26.37
C GLY A 76 4.65 6.55 27.65
N VAL A 77 5.03 5.29 27.54
CA VAL A 77 5.58 4.51 28.67
C VAL A 77 6.88 5.13 29.18
N ILE A 78 7.80 5.49 28.29
CA ILE A 78 9.10 6.11 28.67
C ILE A 78 8.85 7.43 29.40
N TYR A 79 8.01 8.31 28.84
CA TYR A 79 7.67 9.59 29.47
C TYR A 79 7.05 9.41 30.87
N ALA A 80 6.10 8.48 31.00
CA ALA A 80 5.48 8.19 32.27
C ALA A 80 6.46 7.62 33.31
N LEU A 81 7.42 6.78 32.86
CA LEU A 81 8.47 6.23 33.70
C LEU A 81 9.42 7.32 34.23
N GLU A 82 9.84 8.25 33.38
CA GLU A 82 10.64 9.42 33.79
C GLU A 82 9.91 10.26 34.85
N THR A 83 8.62 10.51 34.64
CA THR A 83 7.79 11.27 35.58
C THR A 83 7.63 10.55 36.92
N LEU A 84 7.52 9.22 36.93
CA LEU A 84 7.39 8.40 38.15
C LEU A 84 8.66 8.35 38.97
N SER A 85 9.78 8.05 38.31
CA SER A 85 11.05 7.80 38.96
C SER A 85 11.81 9.08 39.30
N GLY A 86 11.59 10.14 38.52
CA GLY A 86 12.41 11.36 38.56
C GLY A 86 13.81 11.17 37.96
N ASN A 87 14.06 10.04 37.30
CA ASN A 87 15.33 9.73 36.63
C ASN A 87 15.26 10.07 35.13
N ASP A 88 16.41 10.30 34.54
CA ASP A 88 16.57 10.47 33.10
C ASP A 88 16.67 9.10 32.41
N TYR A 89 15.71 8.80 31.54
CA TYR A 89 15.68 7.61 30.69
C TYR A 89 15.85 7.95 29.21
N SER A 90 16.54 9.05 28.90
CA SER A 90 16.81 9.50 27.52
C SER A 90 17.50 8.43 26.65
N VAL A 91 18.19 7.47 27.27
CA VAL A 91 18.78 6.32 26.59
C VAL A 91 17.68 5.46 25.95
N LEU A 92 16.55 5.24 26.64
CA LEU A 92 15.42 4.47 26.08
C LEU A 92 14.79 5.20 24.90
N SER A 93 14.61 6.52 25.02
CA SER A 93 14.10 7.35 23.91
C SER A 93 15.02 7.30 22.70
N LYS A 94 16.34 7.36 22.89
CA LYS A 94 17.33 7.22 21.82
C LYS A 94 17.28 5.85 21.17
N THR A 95 17.15 4.78 21.97
CA THR A 95 17.03 3.42 21.46
C THR A 95 15.76 3.26 20.62
N ALA A 96 14.61 3.74 21.12
CA ALA A 96 13.36 3.70 20.38
C ALA A 96 13.46 4.46 19.04
N SER A 97 14.05 5.68 19.06
CA SER A 97 14.28 6.44 17.82
C SER A 97 15.26 5.78 16.86
N GLY A 98 16.25 5.05 17.38
CA GLY A 98 17.18 4.26 16.56
C GLY A 98 16.47 3.13 15.82
N ILE A 99 15.64 2.35 16.54
CA ILE A 99 14.82 1.29 15.95
C ILE A 99 13.83 1.86 14.92
N ASP A 100 13.17 2.97 15.24
CA ASP A 100 12.28 3.65 14.31
C ASP A 100 13.00 4.06 13.02
N GLY A 101 14.22 4.62 13.14
CA GLY A 101 15.04 5.00 11.98
C GLY A 101 15.44 3.81 11.09
N GLU A 102 15.70 2.64 11.66
CA GLU A 102 15.98 1.42 10.91
C GLU A 102 14.72 0.92 10.18
N LEU A 103 13.60 0.77 10.89
CA LEU A 103 12.33 0.30 10.34
C LEU A 103 11.71 1.29 9.35
N PHE A 104 11.96 2.59 9.50
CA PHE A 104 11.50 3.60 8.54
C PHE A 104 11.97 3.30 7.12
N ASN A 105 13.17 2.78 6.94
CA ASN A 105 13.69 2.40 5.62
C ASN A 105 12.99 1.16 5.07
N ASP A 106 12.59 0.23 5.92
CA ASP A 106 11.86 -0.98 5.54
C ASP A 106 10.41 -0.66 5.17
N PHE A 107 9.75 0.23 5.93
CA PHE A 107 8.40 0.72 5.61
C PHE A 107 8.35 1.67 4.42
N ASN A 108 9.45 2.33 4.10
CA ASN A 108 9.59 3.19 2.95
C ASN A 108 10.75 2.70 2.07
N PRO A 109 10.66 1.49 1.52
CA PRO A 109 11.69 1.04 0.60
C PRO A 109 11.83 2.12 -0.46
N LYS A 110 13.04 2.68 -0.58
CA LYS A 110 13.34 3.57 -1.71
C LYS A 110 12.98 2.75 -2.92
N CYS A 111 11.88 3.08 -3.58
CA CYS A 111 11.51 2.52 -4.86
C CYS A 111 12.57 3.02 -5.85
N ALA A 112 13.79 2.47 -5.75
CA ALA A 112 14.72 2.51 -6.84
C ALA A 112 14.01 1.70 -7.92
N LEU A 113 13.54 2.38 -8.96
CA LEU A 113 13.04 1.73 -10.15
C LEU A 113 14.05 0.67 -10.53
N PRO A 114 13.73 -0.62 -10.52
CA PRO A 114 14.65 -1.62 -11.01
C PRO A 114 15.04 -1.19 -12.42
N ALA A 115 16.33 -1.17 -12.74
CA ALA A 115 16.76 -1.03 -14.12
C ALA A 115 16.19 -2.25 -14.84
N GLY A 116 15.31 -2.03 -15.81
CA GLY A 116 14.64 -3.15 -16.48
C GLY A 116 13.92 -2.66 -17.73
N ASN A 117 13.41 -3.60 -18.49
CA ASN A 117 12.69 -3.35 -19.73
C ASN A 117 11.30 -2.79 -19.43
N LEU A 118 10.85 -1.82 -20.23
CA LEU A 118 9.48 -1.28 -20.15
C LEU A 118 8.45 -2.28 -20.68
N VAL A 119 8.89 -3.15 -21.62
CA VAL A 119 8.08 -4.23 -22.18
C VAL A 119 8.93 -5.50 -22.23
N ILE A 120 8.34 -6.64 -21.88
CA ILE A 120 9.00 -7.95 -21.83
C ILE A 120 8.12 -8.96 -22.57
N GLY A 121 8.71 -9.82 -23.43
CA GLY A 121 8.03 -10.95 -24.03
C GLY A 121 7.56 -11.94 -22.96
N LEU A 122 6.42 -12.60 -23.18
CA LEU A 122 5.88 -13.57 -22.21
C LEU A 122 6.84 -14.76 -22.01
N GLU A 123 7.59 -15.12 -23.03
CA GLU A 123 8.62 -16.16 -23.05
C GLU A 123 9.87 -15.81 -22.25
N ASP A 124 10.16 -14.53 -22.03
CA ASP A 124 11.34 -14.02 -21.34
C ASP A 124 11.12 -13.80 -19.83
N ILE A 125 9.91 -14.06 -19.34
CA ILE A 125 9.56 -13.85 -17.93
C ILE A 125 10.13 -15.00 -17.08
N THR A 126 10.84 -14.61 -16.01
CA THR A 126 11.38 -15.51 -14.98
C THR A 126 10.65 -15.34 -13.65
N ASP A 127 10.76 -16.30 -12.74
CA ASP A 127 10.00 -16.32 -11.46
C ASP A 127 10.31 -15.12 -10.56
N ASP A 128 11.51 -14.54 -10.64
CA ASP A 128 11.94 -13.36 -9.89
C ASP A 128 11.30 -12.04 -10.39
N MET A 129 10.70 -12.06 -11.59
CA MET A 129 10.09 -10.88 -12.21
C MET A 129 8.65 -10.61 -11.76
N TYR A 130 8.09 -11.37 -10.82
CA TYR A 130 6.70 -11.24 -10.37
C TYR A 130 6.29 -9.78 -10.07
N ARG A 131 7.14 -9.02 -9.37
CA ARG A 131 6.86 -7.61 -9.04
C ARG A 131 6.90 -6.67 -10.25
N MET A 132 7.53 -7.10 -11.32
CA MET A 132 7.69 -6.32 -12.56
C MET A 132 6.57 -6.60 -13.55
N VAL A 133 6.04 -7.82 -13.60
CA VAL A 133 5.08 -8.27 -14.61
C VAL A 133 3.67 -8.52 -14.05
N GLY A 134 3.54 -8.64 -12.73
CA GLY A 134 2.30 -8.95 -12.04
C GLY A 134 1.90 -10.42 -12.09
N ALA A 135 0.90 -10.76 -11.27
CA ALA A 135 0.52 -12.14 -11.01
C ALA A 135 0.07 -12.92 -12.25
N LYS A 136 -0.85 -12.36 -13.04
CA LYS A 136 -1.40 -13.07 -14.21
C LYS A 136 -0.33 -13.41 -15.25
N ALA A 137 0.58 -12.49 -15.51
CA ALA A 137 1.65 -12.72 -16.48
C ALA A 137 2.68 -13.73 -15.95
N ALA A 138 3.08 -13.61 -14.69
CA ALA A 138 3.98 -14.57 -14.06
C ALA A 138 3.40 -15.99 -14.06
N ASN A 139 2.11 -16.14 -13.69
CA ASN A 139 1.43 -17.44 -13.72
C ASN A 139 1.36 -18.03 -15.13
N LEU A 140 1.05 -17.23 -16.15
CA LEU A 140 1.05 -17.71 -17.54
C LEU A 140 2.44 -18.12 -18.01
N ALA A 141 3.50 -17.37 -17.68
CA ALA A 141 4.87 -17.73 -17.98
C ALA A 141 5.27 -19.04 -17.30
N SER A 142 4.92 -19.24 -16.03
CA SER A 142 5.18 -20.48 -15.28
C SER A 142 4.42 -21.68 -15.87
N ILE A 143 3.21 -21.50 -16.36
CA ILE A 143 2.45 -22.55 -17.07
C ILE A 143 3.18 -22.97 -18.34
N ASN A 144 3.68 -22.02 -19.10
CA ASN A 144 4.40 -22.28 -20.36
C ASN A 144 5.73 -23.00 -20.11
N SER A 145 6.55 -22.48 -19.20
CA SER A 145 7.91 -22.98 -18.93
C SER A 145 7.90 -24.22 -18.04
N GLY A 146 7.06 -24.26 -16.99
CA GLY A 146 7.07 -25.31 -15.98
C GLY A 146 6.21 -26.53 -16.33
N LEU A 147 5.06 -26.34 -16.99
CA LEU A 147 4.14 -27.43 -17.34
C LEU A 147 4.20 -27.80 -18.83
N GLY A 148 4.92 -27.07 -19.65
CA GLY A 148 5.00 -27.33 -21.10
C GLY A 148 3.66 -27.19 -21.84
N LEU A 149 2.69 -26.46 -21.24
CA LEU A 149 1.41 -26.21 -21.87
C LEU A 149 1.53 -24.98 -22.80
N THR A 150 0.94 -25.09 -23.99
CA THR A 150 0.95 -23.99 -24.96
C THR A 150 0.15 -22.82 -24.46
N VAL A 151 0.81 -21.68 -24.26
CA VAL A 151 0.20 -20.38 -23.95
C VAL A 151 0.23 -19.53 -25.20
N PRO A 152 -0.82 -18.75 -25.51
CA PRO A 152 -0.78 -17.83 -26.63
C PRO A 152 0.37 -16.83 -26.49
N PRO A 153 1.07 -16.46 -27.59
CA PRO A 153 2.15 -15.50 -27.52
C PRO A 153 1.64 -14.14 -27.04
N GLY A 154 2.52 -13.42 -26.35
CA GLY A 154 2.16 -12.14 -25.75
C GLY A 154 3.37 -11.38 -25.21
N PHE A 155 3.10 -10.23 -24.62
CA PHE A 155 4.07 -9.40 -23.95
C PHE A 155 3.46 -8.72 -22.72
N VAL A 156 4.30 -8.22 -21.84
CA VAL A 156 3.87 -7.47 -20.65
C VAL A 156 4.49 -6.08 -20.69
N ILE A 157 3.63 -5.08 -20.55
CA ILE A 157 4.03 -3.71 -20.24
C ILE A 157 4.19 -3.65 -18.73
N THR A 158 5.43 -3.44 -18.26
CA THR A 158 5.84 -3.68 -16.88
C THR A 158 5.37 -2.61 -15.90
N SER A 159 5.49 -2.88 -14.60
CA SER A 159 5.27 -1.89 -13.55
C SER A 159 6.21 -0.69 -13.68
N LEU A 160 7.41 -0.89 -14.22
CA LEU A 160 8.36 0.18 -14.53
C LEU A 160 7.80 1.16 -15.57
N ALA A 161 7.13 0.64 -16.61
CA ALA A 161 6.47 1.49 -17.62
C ALA A 161 5.34 2.32 -16.99
N PHE A 162 4.56 1.73 -16.07
CA PHE A 162 3.53 2.46 -15.33
C PHE A 162 4.10 3.60 -14.49
N GLU A 163 5.15 3.32 -13.71
CA GLU A 163 5.79 4.35 -12.90
C GLU A 163 6.41 5.46 -13.76
N ARG A 164 7.05 5.08 -14.87
CA ARG A 164 7.60 6.03 -15.84
C ARG A 164 6.52 6.91 -16.48
N PHE A 165 5.38 6.31 -16.82
CA PHE A 165 4.20 7.04 -17.29
C PHE A 165 3.74 8.10 -16.27
N LEU A 166 3.63 7.73 -15.00
CA LEU A 166 3.23 8.64 -13.93
C LEU A 166 4.25 9.75 -13.69
N GLN A 167 5.55 9.42 -13.71
CA GLN A 167 6.63 10.38 -13.47
C GLN A 167 6.71 11.44 -14.57
N ILE A 168 6.76 11.03 -15.83
CA ILE A 168 6.89 11.94 -16.98
C ILE A 168 5.69 12.87 -17.06
N ASN A 169 4.50 12.36 -16.82
CA ASN A 169 3.28 13.15 -16.80
C ASN A 169 3.05 13.92 -15.49
N ARG A 170 3.97 13.81 -14.51
CA ARG A 170 3.89 14.46 -13.18
C ARG A 170 2.60 14.13 -12.42
N LEU A 171 2.10 12.92 -12.58
CA LEU A 171 0.83 12.47 -11.99
C LEU A 171 0.98 11.95 -10.56
N LEU A 172 2.19 11.60 -10.08
CA LEU A 172 2.40 11.00 -8.76
C LEU A 172 1.80 11.83 -7.62
N LYS A 173 2.07 13.14 -7.61
CA LYS A 173 1.55 14.03 -6.57
C LYS A 173 0.03 14.26 -6.70
N PRO A 174 -0.53 14.65 -7.86
CA PRO A 174 -1.97 14.81 -8.03
C PRO A 174 -2.78 13.56 -7.66
N LEU A 175 -2.33 12.37 -8.06
CA LEU A 175 -3.00 11.11 -7.72
C LEU A 175 -2.99 10.87 -6.20
N LYS A 176 -1.84 11.08 -5.54
CA LYS A 176 -1.72 10.94 -4.10
C LYS A 176 -2.60 11.94 -3.34
N ASP A 177 -2.58 13.20 -3.75
CA ASP A 177 -3.36 14.26 -3.10
C ASP A 177 -4.86 13.98 -3.21
N GLU A 178 -5.34 13.48 -4.37
CA GLU A 178 -6.74 13.09 -4.56
C GLU A 178 -7.12 11.86 -3.72
N LEU A 179 -6.29 10.81 -3.73
CA LEU A 179 -6.54 9.59 -2.94
C LEU A 179 -6.54 9.85 -1.44
N SER A 180 -5.71 10.78 -0.95
CA SER A 180 -5.63 11.12 0.48
C SER A 180 -6.91 11.77 1.04
N GLN A 181 -7.77 12.30 0.17
CA GLN A 181 -9.04 12.92 0.54
C GLN A 181 -10.21 11.93 0.55
N VAL A 182 -9.98 10.70 0.11
CA VAL A 182 -11.02 9.67 0.00
C VAL A 182 -11.06 8.83 1.27
N THR A 183 -12.23 8.77 1.90
CA THR A 183 -12.50 7.88 3.03
C THR A 183 -13.45 6.76 2.61
N SER A 184 -13.43 5.63 3.31
CA SER A 184 -14.33 4.50 3.05
C SER A 184 -15.79 4.77 3.39
N GLU A 185 -16.11 5.93 3.99
CA GLU A 185 -17.45 6.24 4.52
C GLU A 185 -18.43 6.77 3.46
N SER A 186 -17.97 7.26 2.31
CA SER A 186 -18.83 7.84 1.27
C SER A 186 -18.56 7.24 -0.09
N ILE A 187 -19.53 6.48 -0.60
CA ILE A 187 -19.49 5.89 -1.95
C ILE A 187 -19.41 6.98 -3.02
N GLU A 188 -20.18 8.05 -2.88
CA GLU A 188 -20.21 9.16 -3.84
C GLU A 188 -18.87 9.93 -3.87
N ALA A 189 -18.13 9.99 -2.75
CA ALA A 189 -16.80 10.57 -2.70
C ALA A 189 -15.80 9.68 -3.46
N ILE A 190 -15.89 8.36 -3.29
CA ILE A 190 -15.07 7.38 -3.99
C ILE A 190 -15.33 7.45 -5.50
N GLU A 191 -16.58 7.50 -5.93
CA GLU A 191 -16.95 7.60 -7.35
C GLU A 191 -16.40 8.89 -7.99
N ARG A 192 -16.62 10.04 -7.37
CA ARG A 192 -16.10 11.33 -7.85
C ARG A 192 -14.57 11.36 -7.93
N ALA A 193 -13.89 10.83 -6.94
CA ALA A 193 -12.43 10.72 -6.95
C ALA A 193 -11.96 9.77 -8.06
N GLY A 194 -12.61 8.62 -8.21
CA GLY A 194 -12.35 7.66 -9.27
C GLY A 194 -12.46 8.28 -10.66
N ASP A 195 -13.51 9.04 -10.93
CA ASP A 195 -13.70 9.72 -12.22
C ASP A 195 -12.59 10.75 -12.49
N ARG A 196 -12.20 11.54 -11.49
CA ARG A 196 -11.09 12.50 -11.62
C ARG A 196 -9.76 11.80 -11.88
N LEU A 197 -9.43 10.77 -11.10
CA LEU A 197 -8.20 10.00 -11.23
C LEU A 197 -8.11 9.30 -12.59
N ARG A 198 -9.20 8.66 -13.04
CA ARG A 198 -9.28 8.05 -14.38
C ARG A 198 -9.09 9.08 -15.49
N SER A 199 -9.72 10.23 -15.37
CA SER A 199 -9.56 11.33 -16.34
C SER A 199 -8.12 11.81 -16.43
N MET A 200 -7.39 11.90 -15.30
CA MET A 200 -5.97 12.26 -15.30
C MET A 200 -5.12 11.27 -16.11
N ILE A 201 -5.37 9.97 -15.97
CA ILE A 201 -4.66 8.91 -16.71
C ILE A 201 -5.02 8.94 -18.19
N LEU A 202 -6.32 8.99 -18.53
CA LEU A 202 -6.80 8.93 -19.91
C LEU A 202 -6.36 10.15 -20.74
N ASN A 203 -6.27 11.33 -20.13
CA ASN A 203 -5.84 12.56 -20.82
C ASN A 203 -4.31 12.70 -20.90
N ALA A 204 -3.55 11.90 -20.16
CA ALA A 204 -2.09 11.96 -20.20
C ALA A 204 -1.54 11.30 -21.49
N PRO A 205 -0.54 11.89 -22.15
CA PRO A 205 0.10 11.27 -23.30
C PRO A 205 0.95 10.08 -22.86
N VAL A 206 0.95 9.00 -23.64
CA VAL A 206 1.92 7.90 -23.43
C VAL A 206 3.31 8.41 -23.81
N PRO A 207 4.32 8.29 -22.92
CA PRO A 207 5.69 8.72 -23.23
C PRO A 207 6.26 8.03 -24.47
N PRO A 208 7.03 8.75 -25.33
CA PRO A 208 7.53 8.20 -26.59
C PRO A 208 8.36 6.91 -26.43
N GLU A 209 9.14 6.80 -25.35
CA GLU A 209 9.92 5.60 -25.04
C GLU A 209 9.02 4.39 -24.80
N ILE A 210 7.91 4.56 -24.05
CA ILE A 210 6.93 3.49 -23.79
C ILE A 210 6.17 3.14 -25.09
N GLN A 211 5.78 4.13 -25.87
CA GLN A 211 5.14 3.90 -27.18
C GLN A 211 6.01 3.05 -28.09
N LYS A 212 7.30 3.39 -28.19
CA LYS A 212 8.25 2.67 -29.03
C LYS A 212 8.35 1.20 -28.63
N GLU A 213 8.51 0.91 -27.36
CA GLU A 213 8.63 -0.46 -26.84
C GLU A 213 7.35 -1.27 -27.07
N ILE A 214 6.16 -0.66 -26.83
CA ILE A 214 4.87 -1.32 -27.09
C ILE A 214 4.70 -1.64 -28.57
N VAL A 215 5.01 -0.68 -29.47
CA VAL A 215 4.90 -0.89 -30.91
C VAL A 215 5.86 -1.96 -31.39
N THR A 216 7.09 -1.98 -30.85
CA THR A 216 8.09 -3.01 -31.17
C THR A 216 7.59 -4.40 -30.77
N ALA A 217 7.08 -4.56 -29.55
CA ALA A 217 6.54 -5.83 -29.08
C ALA A 217 5.30 -6.29 -29.87
N TYR A 218 4.39 -5.38 -30.19
CA TYR A 218 3.24 -5.69 -31.03
C TYR A 218 3.65 -6.11 -32.45
N SER A 219 4.62 -5.41 -33.06
CA SER A 219 5.14 -5.77 -34.39
C SER A 219 5.81 -7.15 -34.39
N ALA A 220 6.49 -7.54 -33.31
CA ALA A 220 7.03 -8.88 -33.15
C ALA A 220 5.90 -9.93 -33.10
N LEU A 221 4.78 -9.66 -32.42
CA LEU A 221 3.59 -10.53 -32.44
C LEU A 221 2.97 -10.63 -33.83
N GLU A 222 2.88 -9.52 -34.56
CA GLU A 222 2.38 -9.55 -35.96
C GLU A 222 3.26 -10.41 -36.87
N ALA A 223 4.59 -10.36 -36.68
CA ALA A 223 5.50 -11.20 -37.43
C ALA A 223 5.32 -12.69 -37.13
N ALA A 224 5.03 -13.05 -35.90
CA ALA A 224 4.86 -14.44 -35.45
C ALA A 224 3.44 -14.98 -35.69
N ALA A 225 2.38 -14.20 -35.44
CA ALA A 225 0.99 -14.64 -35.47
C ALA A 225 0.19 -14.18 -36.71
N GLY A 226 0.77 -13.32 -37.52
CA GLY A 226 0.14 -12.77 -38.73
C GLY A 226 -0.22 -11.29 -38.62
N LYS A 227 -0.20 -10.60 -39.76
CA LYS A 227 -0.49 -9.17 -39.83
C LYS A 227 -1.91 -8.87 -39.38
N GLY A 228 -2.09 -7.82 -38.57
CA GLY A 228 -3.38 -7.42 -38.02
C GLY A 228 -3.88 -8.32 -36.89
N VAL A 229 -2.96 -9.07 -36.25
CA VAL A 229 -3.30 -9.90 -35.08
C VAL A 229 -4.03 -9.10 -34.02
N ARG A 230 -5.11 -9.66 -33.48
CA ARG A 230 -5.87 -9.07 -32.39
C ARG A 230 -5.35 -9.57 -31.05
N ILE A 231 -5.17 -8.67 -30.13
CA ILE A 231 -4.76 -9.00 -28.77
C ILE A 231 -5.80 -8.59 -27.74
N ALA A 232 -5.82 -9.27 -26.62
CA ALA A 232 -6.51 -8.85 -25.40
C ALA A 232 -5.50 -8.15 -24.51
N MET A 233 -5.77 -6.92 -24.09
CA MET A 233 -4.98 -6.19 -23.10
C MET A 233 -5.66 -6.27 -21.74
N ARG A 234 -4.99 -6.86 -20.78
CA ARG A 234 -5.52 -7.22 -19.46
C ARG A 234 -4.65 -6.66 -18.35
N SER A 235 -5.28 -6.26 -17.26
CA SER A 235 -4.54 -5.97 -16.03
C SER A 235 -3.75 -7.20 -15.54
N SER A 236 -2.57 -6.97 -15.03
CA SER A 236 -1.74 -7.94 -14.34
C SER A 236 -1.09 -7.23 -13.15
N ALA A 237 -1.92 -6.75 -12.22
CA ALA A 237 -1.42 -5.99 -11.08
C ALA A 237 -0.65 -6.89 -10.12
N VAL A 238 0.34 -6.30 -9.43
CA VAL A 238 1.04 -6.97 -8.34
C VAL A 238 0.04 -7.19 -7.19
N GLY A 239 -0.01 -8.39 -6.64
CA GLY A 239 -0.94 -8.74 -5.56
C GLY A 239 -2.36 -9.12 -6.01
N GLU A 240 -2.64 -9.21 -7.32
CA GLU A 240 -3.98 -9.51 -7.86
C GLU A 240 -4.48 -10.92 -7.51
N ASP A 241 -3.58 -11.88 -7.31
CA ASP A 241 -3.89 -13.31 -7.03
C ASP A 241 -3.71 -13.69 -5.55
N THR A 242 -3.64 -12.73 -4.63
CA THR A 242 -3.70 -13.03 -3.19
C THR A 242 -5.12 -13.44 -2.80
N GLU A 243 -5.34 -14.00 -1.59
CA GLU A 243 -6.68 -14.34 -1.08
C GLU A 243 -7.67 -13.15 -1.11
N ALA A 244 -7.14 -11.92 -1.10
CA ALA A 244 -7.85 -10.72 -1.47
C ALA A 244 -7.89 -10.60 -3.00
N ALA A 245 -8.64 -11.48 -3.68
CA ALA A 245 -8.66 -11.56 -5.12
C ALA A 245 -9.22 -10.26 -5.74
N PHE A 246 -8.37 -9.50 -6.44
CA PHE A 246 -8.81 -8.38 -7.32
C PHE A 246 -9.58 -8.89 -8.56
N ALA A 247 -10.10 -10.12 -8.51
CA ALA A 247 -10.82 -10.73 -9.62
C ALA A 247 -11.95 -9.82 -10.09
N GLY A 248 -11.91 -9.43 -11.36
CA GLY A 248 -12.91 -8.56 -11.98
C GLY A 248 -12.90 -7.08 -11.50
N GLN A 249 -11.87 -6.62 -10.77
CA GLN A 249 -11.76 -5.24 -10.32
C GLN A 249 -11.22 -4.29 -11.41
N TYR A 250 -10.41 -4.83 -12.32
CA TYR A 250 -9.76 -4.09 -13.38
C TYR A 250 -10.29 -4.46 -14.76
N ASP A 251 -10.14 -3.55 -15.71
CA ASP A 251 -10.69 -3.69 -17.05
C ASP A 251 -9.81 -4.58 -17.94
N THR A 252 -10.46 -5.22 -18.91
CA THR A 252 -9.84 -5.92 -20.03
C THR A 252 -10.35 -5.29 -21.32
N VAL A 253 -9.44 -4.96 -22.23
CA VAL A 253 -9.78 -4.46 -23.57
C VAL A 253 -9.52 -5.57 -24.58
N LEU A 254 -10.54 -5.99 -25.29
CA LEU A 254 -10.48 -7.05 -26.30
C LEU A 254 -10.36 -6.46 -27.71
N ASN A 255 -9.91 -7.28 -28.66
CA ASN A 255 -9.80 -6.93 -30.09
C ASN A 255 -8.88 -5.72 -30.36
N VAL A 256 -7.84 -5.56 -29.56
CA VAL A 256 -6.88 -4.46 -29.69
C VAL A 256 -5.98 -4.72 -30.90
N THR A 257 -5.76 -3.69 -31.68
CA THR A 257 -4.85 -3.67 -32.86
C THR A 257 -3.74 -2.64 -32.64
N GLY A 258 -2.75 -2.59 -33.52
CA GLY A 258 -1.68 -1.59 -33.45
C GLY A 258 -2.17 -0.14 -33.45
N GLU A 259 -3.32 0.16 -34.05
CA GLU A 259 -3.91 1.50 -34.05
C GLU A 259 -4.55 1.88 -32.72
N THR A 260 -5.11 0.89 -32.00
CA THR A 260 -5.87 1.11 -30.76
C THR A 260 -5.09 0.78 -29.49
N ILE A 261 -3.86 0.26 -29.61
CA ILE A 261 -3.08 -0.29 -28.51
C ILE A 261 -2.74 0.76 -27.42
N MET A 262 -2.47 2.01 -27.82
CA MET A 262 -2.15 3.07 -26.85
C MET A 262 -3.36 3.49 -26.03
N ASP A 263 -4.54 3.55 -26.63
CA ASP A 263 -5.79 3.87 -25.91
C ASP A 263 -6.21 2.70 -25.03
N ALA A 264 -6.03 1.47 -25.48
CA ALA A 264 -6.23 0.28 -24.68
C ALA A 264 -5.30 0.25 -23.46
N TYR A 265 -4.02 0.58 -23.64
CA TYR A 265 -3.05 0.70 -22.54
C TYR A 265 -3.52 1.70 -21.49
N LYS A 266 -3.87 2.93 -21.89
CA LYS A 266 -4.39 3.95 -20.97
C LYS A 266 -5.68 3.51 -20.29
N THR A 267 -6.58 2.82 -20.99
CA THR A 267 -7.83 2.30 -20.43
C THR A 267 -7.56 1.30 -19.31
N VAL A 268 -6.64 0.36 -19.52
CA VAL A 268 -6.27 -0.60 -18.48
C VAL A 268 -5.59 0.09 -17.28
N LEU A 269 -4.69 1.06 -17.52
CA LEU A 269 -4.10 1.85 -16.43
C LEU A 269 -5.16 2.62 -15.63
N ALA A 270 -6.11 3.25 -16.31
CA ALA A 270 -7.19 4.01 -15.69
C ALA A 270 -8.11 3.13 -14.84
N SER A 271 -8.26 1.84 -15.17
CA SER A 271 -9.10 0.91 -14.40
C SER A 271 -8.63 0.72 -12.97
N LYS A 272 -7.34 0.93 -12.68
CA LYS A 272 -6.78 0.96 -11.33
C LYS A 272 -7.50 1.96 -10.42
N TYR A 273 -8.02 3.02 -11.00
CA TYR A 273 -8.70 4.10 -10.29
C TYR A 273 -10.23 4.07 -10.47
N SER A 274 -10.80 2.92 -10.84
CA SER A 274 -12.25 2.72 -10.76
C SER A 274 -12.73 2.82 -9.31
N ALA A 275 -13.96 3.29 -9.10
CA ALA A 275 -14.55 3.39 -7.76
C ALA A 275 -14.46 2.07 -7.00
N ARG A 276 -14.74 0.94 -7.70
CA ARG A 276 -14.64 -0.39 -7.15
C ARG A 276 -13.22 -0.74 -6.70
N ALA A 277 -12.20 -0.44 -7.53
CA ALA A 277 -10.81 -0.72 -7.21
C ALA A 277 -10.28 0.17 -6.06
N ILE A 278 -10.74 1.42 -5.97
CA ILE A 278 -10.42 2.32 -4.85
C ILE A 278 -11.06 1.80 -3.57
N ALA A 279 -12.37 1.51 -3.57
CA ALA A 279 -13.08 0.97 -2.42
C ALA A 279 -12.44 -0.32 -1.90
N TYR A 280 -12.04 -1.20 -2.81
CA TYR A 280 -11.34 -2.43 -2.47
C TYR A 280 -10.00 -2.15 -1.75
N ARG A 281 -9.14 -1.29 -2.31
CA ARG A 281 -7.87 -0.94 -1.66
C ARG A 281 -8.08 -0.30 -0.28
N LEU A 282 -9.06 0.58 -0.14
CA LEU A 282 -9.41 1.17 1.15
C LEU A 282 -9.87 0.12 2.17
N HIS A 283 -10.69 -0.84 1.73
CA HIS A 283 -11.20 -1.90 2.59
C HIS A 283 -10.09 -2.81 3.13
N TYR A 284 -9.09 -3.11 2.30
CA TYR A 284 -7.95 -3.97 2.67
C TYR A 284 -6.72 -3.19 3.15
N GLY A 285 -6.81 -1.87 3.30
CA GLY A 285 -5.69 -1.03 3.73
C GLY A 285 -4.49 -1.04 2.79
N LEU A 286 -4.70 -1.28 1.49
CA LEU A 286 -3.62 -1.35 0.50
C LEU A 286 -3.23 0.05 0.01
N ASP A 287 -1.95 0.39 0.09
CA ASP A 287 -1.41 1.62 -0.50
C ASP A 287 -1.42 1.52 -2.04
N ASP A 288 -1.69 2.63 -2.71
CA ASP A 288 -1.69 2.69 -4.17
C ASP A 288 -0.33 2.25 -4.77
N ARG A 289 0.76 2.53 -4.09
CA ARG A 289 2.12 2.16 -4.50
C ARG A 289 2.44 0.68 -4.34
N GLU A 290 1.71 -0.04 -3.49
CA GLU A 290 1.90 -1.48 -3.27
C GLU A 290 1.27 -2.32 -4.39
N THR A 291 0.40 -1.70 -5.20
CA THR A 291 -0.31 -2.36 -6.30
C THR A 291 0.01 -1.72 -7.66
N PRO A 292 1.28 -1.68 -8.11
CA PRO A 292 1.60 -1.12 -9.41
C PRO A 292 0.90 -1.90 -10.52
N MET A 293 0.46 -1.17 -11.56
CA MET A 293 -0.26 -1.76 -12.68
C MET A 293 0.73 -2.26 -13.75
N CYS A 294 0.62 -3.52 -14.10
CA CYS A 294 1.20 -4.08 -15.30
C CYS A 294 0.09 -4.40 -16.32
N VAL A 295 0.41 -4.42 -17.60
CA VAL A 295 -0.57 -4.71 -18.64
C VAL A 295 -0.07 -5.86 -19.51
N LEU A 296 -0.80 -6.98 -19.48
CA LEU A 296 -0.55 -8.15 -20.29
C LEU A 296 -1.28 -8.01 -21.64
N GLY A 297 -0.53 -8.00 -22.74
CA GLY A 297 -1.03 -8.13 -24.10
C GLY A 297 -0.87 -9.58 -24.58
N ILE A 298 -1.97 -10.27 -24.88
CA ILE A 298 -1.96 -11.68 -25.30
C ILE A 298 -2.79 -11.85 -26.57
N VAL A 299 -2.29 -12.66 -27.51
CA VAL A 299 -3.00 -12.96 -28.76
C VAL A 299 -4.33 -13.62 -28.46
N MET A 300 -5.40 -13.10 -29.08
CA MET A 300 -6.74 -13.66 -28.95
C MET A 300 -6.85 -14.96 -29.77
N ILE A 301 -7.45 -15.96 -29.16
CA ILE A 301 -7.73 -17.25 -29.78
C ILE A 301 -9.23 -17.32 -30.10
N ASP A 302 -9.57 -17.73 -31.31
CA ASP A 302 -10.94 -18.04 -31.67
C ASP A 302 -11.38 -19.32 -30.96
N SER A 303 -12.25 -19.19 -29.94
CA SER A 303 -12.78 -20.37 -29.25
C SER A 303 -13.73 -21.14 -30.18
N LYS A 304 -13.50 -22.45 -30.32
CA LYS A 304 -14.37 -23.35 -31.11
C LYS A 304 -15.53 -23.90 -30.29
N ALA A 305 -15.47 -23.77 -28.98
CA ALA A 305 -16.52 -24.13 -28.01
C ALA A 305 -16.34 -23.34 -26.72
N SER A 306 -17.42 -23.01 -26.05
CA SER A 306 -17.44 -22.39 -24.72
C SER A 306 -18.29 -23.23 -23.77
#